data_e00b8dd3503f8fd7a7de2910c53b6136
#
_entry.id   e00b8dd3503f8fd7a7de2910c53b6136
#
_cell.length_a   1.000
_cell.length_b   1.000
_cell.length_c   1.000
_cell.angle_alpha   90.00
_cell.angle_beta   90.00
_cell.angle_gamma   90.00
#
_symmetry.space_group_name_H-M   'P 1'
#
loop_
_entity.id
_entity.type
_entity.pdbx_description
1 polymer ?
#
loop_
_entity_poly.entity_id
_entity_poly.type
_entity_poly.pdbx_seq_one_letter_code
_entity_poly.pdbx_strand_id
1 'polypeptide(L)'
;MNLTILGSTGSVGTSTLNVVARHPERFKVWALTAARQVDLMFEQCQQFRPERVVMVQSAAAAELRQRLSQAGLSAIEVMDGWAALDEVAGAPEVDAVMAAIVGAAGLSPCLADRKSTRLNSS
;
A
#
# COMPACT_ATOMS: atom_id res chain seq x y z
N MET A 1 -1.88 1.70 14.83
CA MET A 1 -2.84 1.21 13.82
C MET A 1 -2.10 0.85 12.55
N ASN A 2 -2.19 -0.39 12.15
CA ASN A 2 -1.53 -0.86 10.94
C ASN A 2 -2.43 -0.65 9.74
N LEU A 3 -1.91 0.02 8.71
CA LEU A 3 -2.68 0.37 7.53
C LEU A 3 -2.15 -0.32 6.28
N THR A 4 -3.06 -0.73 5.42
CA THR A 4 -2.74 -1.11 4.04
C THR A 4 -3.29 -0.02 3.12
N ILE A 5 -2.45 0.54 2.28
CA ILE A 5 -2.83 1.60 1.36
C ILE A 5 -2.93 1.03 -0.05
N LEU A 6 -4.13 1.01 -0.59
CA LEU A 6 -4.35 0.54 -1.96
C LEU A 6 -4.20 1.70 -2.93
N GLY A 7 -3.34 1.54 -3.91
CA GLY A 7 -3.09 2.60 -4.88
C GLY A 7 -2.27 3.74 -4.33
N SER A 8 -1.22 3.42 -3.58
CA SER A 8 -0.43 4.43 -2.85
C SER A 8 0.31 5.41 -3.77
N THR A 9 0.53 5.07 -5.02
CA THR A 9 1.27 5.94 -5.94
C THR A 9 0.36 6.91 -6.70
N GLY A 10 -0.96 6.76 -6.59
CA GLY A 10 -1.89 7.71 -7.18
C GLY A 10 -1.94 9.01 -6.39
N SER A 11 -2.58 10.03 -6.94
CA SER A 11 -2.64 11.34 -6.29
C SER A 11 -3.35 11.26 -4.93
N VAL A 12 -4.41 10.48 -4.84
CA VAL A 12 -5.12 10.31 -3.57
C VAL A 12 -4.29 9.49 -2.59
N GLY A 13 -3.60 8.47 -3.08
CA GLY A 13 -2.73 7.66 -2.23
C GLY A 13 -1.60 8.47 -1.63
N THR A 14 -0.95 9.33 -2.43
CA THR A 14 0.12 10.19 -1.92
C THR A 14 -0.40 11.19 -0.92
N SER A 15 -1.60 11.75 -1.13
CA SER A 15 -2.23 12.64 -0.17
C SER A 15 -2.53 11.92 1.14
N THR A 16 -3.01 10.68 1.05
CA THR A 16 -3.28 9.86 2.23
C THR A 16 -2.00 9.63 3.03
N LEU A 17 -0.92 9.30 2.32
CA LEU A 17 0.37 9.07 2.99
C LEU A 17 0.90 10.34 3.65
N ASN A 18 0.64 11.51 3.07
CA ASN A 18 1.02 12.77 3.70
C ASN A 18 0.33 12.95 5.06
N VAL A 19 -0.95 12.59 5.12
CA VAL A 19 -1.67 12.64 6.39
C VAL A 19 -1.10 11.63 7.39
N VAL A 20 -0.83 10.42 6.94
CA VAL A 20 -0.25 9.38 7.78
C VAL A 20 1.12 9.82 8.33
N ALA A 21 1.92 10.47 7.49
CA ALA A 21 3.25 10.93 7.90
C ALA A 21 3.19 11.98 9.00
N ARG A 22 2.08 12.71 9.11
CA ARG A 22 1.90 13.70 10.17
C ARG A 22 1.52 13.09 11.50
N HIS A 23 1.11 11.83 11.50
CA HIS A 23 0.64 11.14 12.70
C HIS A 23 1.31 9.77 12.84
N PRO A 24 2.66 9.75 12.92
CA PRO A 24 3.38 8.48 12.95
C PRO A 24 3.10 7.65 14.21
N GLU A 25 2.68 8.30 15.28
CA GLU A 25 2.34 7.62 16.52
C GLU A 25 0.97 6.94 16.46
N ARG A 26 0.14 7.32 15.50
CA ARG A 26 -1.22 6.77 15.37
C ARG A 26 -1.32 5.75 14.26
N PHE A 27 -0.53 5.94 13.20
CA PHE A 27 -0.63 5.13 11.99
C PHE A 27 0.71 4.55 11.62
N LYS A 28 0.72 3.27 11.33
CA LYS A 28 1.88 2.60 10.76
C LYS A 28 1.47 2.03 9.41
N VAL A 29 2.24 2.33 8.38
CA VAL A 29 1.98 1.76 7.06
C VAL A 29 2.50 0.34 7.06
N TRP A 30 1.59 -0.63 7.06
CA TRP A 30 1.94 -2.04 7.04
C TRP A 30 2.20 -2.52 5.62
N ALA A 31 1.38 -2.06 4.66
CA ALA A 31 1.53 -2.46 3.27
C ALA A 31 1.17 -1.31 2.33
N LEU A 32 1.89 -1.25 1.22
CA LEU A 32 1.64 -0.32 0.13
C LEU A 32 1.38 -1.12 -1.14
N THR A 33 0.46 -0.66 -1.96
CA THR A 33 0.17 -1.34 -3.22
C THR A 33 0.12 -0.35 -4.37
N ALA A 34 0.56 -0.79 -5.53
CA ALA A 34 0.50 0.00 -6.76
C ALA A 34 0.52 -0.94 -7.95
N ALA A 35 0.29 -0.39 -9.15
CA ALA A 35 0.32 -1.19 -10.36
C ALA A 35 1.75 -1.30 -10.90
N ARG A 36 2.38 -0.18 -11.22
CA ARG A 36 3.66 -0.20 -11.95
C ARG A 36 4.61 0.96 -11.62
N GLN A 37 4.24 1.88 -10.75
CA GLN A 37 5.04 3.09 -10.46
C GLN A 37 6.19 2.75 -9.51
N VAL A 38 7.26 2.17 -10.05
CA VAL A 38 8.38 1.70 -9.24
C VAL A 38 9.11 2.84 -8.56
N ASP A 39 9.40 3.93 -9.29
CA ASP A 39 10.17 5.04 -8.73
C ASP A 39 9.47 5.63 -7.51
N LEU A 40 8.19 5.93 -7.65
CA LEU A 40 7.43 6.54 -6.56
C LEU A 40 7.25 5.56 -5.41
N MET A 41 6.99 4.28 -5.73
CA MET A 41 6.87 3.26 -4.69
C MET A 41 8.19 3.10 -3.92
N PHE A 42 9.32 3.17 -4.61
CA PHE A 42 10.61 3.10 -3.96
C PHE A 42 10.79 4.23 -2.96
N GLU A 43 10.42 5.46 -3.34
CA GLU A 43 10.48 6.59 -2.42
C GLU A 43 9.58 6.38 -1.21
N GLN A 44 8.39 5.87 -1.43
CA GLN A 44 7.46 5.59 -0.34
C GLN A 44 8.00 4.51 0.60
N CYS A 45 8.64 3.50 0.05
CA CYS A 45 9.26 2.46 0.86
C CYS A 45 10.38 3.01 1.74
N GLN A 46 11.15 3.95 1.22
CA GLN A 46 12.22 4.58 1.99
C GLN A 46 11.66 5.43 3.13
N GLN A 47 10.55 6.09 2.88
CA GLN A 47 9.96 6.98 3.87
C GLN A 47 9.17 6.22 4.92
N PHE A 48 8.33 5.27 4.52
CA PHE A 48 7.40 4.60 5.41
C PHE A 48 7.86 3.22 5.86
N ARG A 49 8.72 2.59 5.11
CA ARG A 49 9.28 1.25 5.42
C ARG A 49 8.18 0.26 5.77
N PRO A 50 7.26 0.00 4.83
CA PRO A 50 6.20 -0.97 5.07
C PRO A 50 6.77 -2.38 5.19
N GLU A 51 6.01 -3.28 5.76
CA GLU A 51 6.42 -4.68 5.82
C GLU A 51 6.14 -5.43 4.53
N ARG A 52 5.13 -4.98 3.79
CA ARG A 52 4.75 -5.61 2.53
C ARG A 52 4.53 -4.55 1.46
N VAL A 53 4.85 -4.90 0.23
CA VAL A 53 4.56 -4.05 -0.93
C VAL A 53 4.01 -4.96 -2.03
N VAL A 54 2.97 -4.52 -2.70
CA VAL A 54 2.44 -5.24 -3.84
C VAL A 54 2.53 -4.38 -5.09
N MET A 55 3.19 -4.90 -6.12
CA MET A 55 3.16 -4.31 -7.44
C MET A 55 2.41 -5.29 -8.33
N VAL A 56 1.28 -4.84 -8.88
CA VAL A 56 0.44 -5.74 -9.68
C VAL A 56 1.19 -6.31 -10.87
N GLN A 57 2.01 -5.48 -11.54
CA GLN A 57 2.82 -5.96 -12.65
C GLN A 57 4.08 -6.63 -12.11
N SER A 58 4.32 -7.86 -12.55
CA SER A 58 5.45 -8.64 -12.04
C SER A 58 6.80 -8.02 -12.39
N ALA A 59 6.91 -7.40 -13.58
CA ALA A 59 8.15 -6.73 -13.97
C ALA A 59 8.47 -5.57 -13.02
N ALA A 60 7.45 -4.82 -12.63
CA ALA A 60 7.62 -3.72 -11.68
C ALA A 60 8.02 -4.25 -10.31
N ALA A 61 7.42 -5.36 -9.89
CA ALA A 61 7.76 -5.97 -8.61
C ALA A 61 9.22 -6.42 -8.58
N ALA A 62 9.70 -7.01 -9.66
CA ALA A 62 11.09 -7.46 -9.74
C ALA A 62 12.06 -6.29 -9.66
N GLU A 63 11.75 -5.22 -10.39
CA GLU A 63 12.59 -4.02 -10.35
C GLU A 63 12.63 -3.40 -8.96
N LEU A 64 11.47 -3.30 -8.34
CA LEU A 64 11.39 -2.73 -6.99
C LEU A 64 12.16 -3.57 -5.99
N ARG A 65 12.04 -4.88 -6.10
CA ARG A 65 12.75 -5.79 -5.20
C ARG A 65 14.26 -5.58 -5.31
N GLN A 66 14.75 -5.41 -6.53
CA GLN A 66 16.16 -5.17 -6.76
C GLN A 66 16.61 -3.84 -6.16
N ARG A 67 15.83 -2.79 -6.36
CA ARG A 67 16.15 -1.47 -5.82
C ARG A 67 16.16 -1.47 -4.30
N LEU A 68 15.20 -2.13 -3.68
CA LEU A 68 15.13 -2.22 -2.23
C LEU A 68 16.32 -2.97 -1.65
N SER A 69 16.72 -4.05 -2.33
CA SER A 69 17.89 -4.81 -1.91
C SER A 69 19.15 -3.95 -1.96
N GLN A 70 19.32 -3.17 -3.00
CA GLN A 70 20.49 -2.29 -3.15
C GLN A 70 20.49 -1.16 -2.12
N ALA A 71 19.31 -0.75 -1.67
CA ALA A 71 19.17 0.33 -0.70
C ALA A 71 19.23 -0.16 0.75
N GLY A 72 19.42 -1.45 0.97
CA GLY A 72 19.44 -2.01 2.32
C GLY A 72 18.05 -2.19 2.91
N LEU A 73 17.03 -2.23 2.07
CA LEU A 73 15.64 -2.39 2.51
C LEU A 73 15.09 -3.76 2.15
N SER A 74 15.93 -4.76 2.10
CA SER A 74 15.53 -6.12 1.69
C SER A 74 14.56 -6.78 2.67
N ALA A 75 14.39 -6.22 3.86
CA ALA A 75 13.41 -6.71 4.81
C ALA A 75 11.97 -6.49 4.35
N ILE A 76 11.77 -5.53 3.43
CA ILE A 76 10.44 -5.28 2.88
C ILE A 76 10.13 -6.39 1.87
N GLU A 77 9.05 -7.10 2.08
CA GLU A 77 8.64 -8.17 1.18
C GLU A 77 7.86 -7.60 0.01
N VAL A 78 8.33 -7.87 -1.21
CA VAL A 78 7.66 -7.41 -2.43
C VAL A 78 6.90 -8.58 -3.03
N MET A 79 5.62 -8.35 -3.31
CA MET A 79 4.73 -9.35 -3.89
C MET A 79 4.17 -8.81 -5.19
N ASP A 80 3.63 -9.69 -6.04
CA ASP A 80 3.04 -9.28 -7.30
C ASP A 80 1.69 -9.94 -7.53
N GLY A 81 0.91 -9.35 -8.45
CA GLY A 81 -0.37 -9.90 -8.86
C GLY A 81 -1.54 -9.46 -8.00
N TRP A 82 -2.74 -9.73 -8.52
CA TRP A 82 -3.97 -9.32 -7.85
C TRP A 82 -4.26 -10.11 -6.58
N ALA A 83 -3.85 -11.38 -6.55
CA ALA A 83 -4.03 -12.20 -5.36
C ALA A 83 -3.28 -11.62 -4.16
N ALA A 84 -2.12 -11.03 -4.41
CA ALA A 84 -1.34 -10.40 -3.35
C ALA A 84 -2.04 -9.17 -2.78
N LEU A 85 -2.80 -8.44 -3.60
CA LEU A 85 -3.60 -7.32 -3.11
C LEU A 85 -4.61 -7.78 -2.08
N ASP A 86 -5.33 -8.86 -2.38
CA ASP A 86 -6.30 -9.42 -1.45
C ASP A 86 -5.62 -9.88 -0.17
N GLU A 87 -4.44 -10.46 -0.30
CA GLU A 87 -3.69 -10.96 0.84
C GLU A 87 -3.33 -9.83 1.81
N VAL A 88 -2.77 -8.72 1.28
CA VAL A 88 -2.37 -7.62 2.15
C VAL A 88 -3.57 -6.83 2.68
N ALA A 89 -4.68 -6.83 1.95
CA ALA A 89 -5.90 -6.19 2.43
C ALA A 89 -6.59 -7.01 3.51
N GLY A 90 -6.46 -8.33 3.45
CA GLY A 90 -7.11 -9.23 4.40
C GLY A 90 -6.20 -9.77 5.49
N ALA A 91 -4.96 -9.33 5.55
CA ALA A 91 -4.02 -9.86 6.53
C ALA A 91 -4.46 -9.57 7.96
N PRO A 92 -4.25 -10.51 8.90
CA PRO A 92 -4.68 -10.30 10.29
C PRO A 92 -3.93 -9.17 10.98
N GLU A 93 -2.75 -8.82 10.50
CA GLU A 93 -1.95 -7.71 11.05
C GLU A 93 -2.53 -6.35 10.71
N VAL A 94 -3.39 -6.27 9.70
CA VAL A 94 -3.93 -5.00 9.20
C VAL A 94 -5.16 -4.59 10.00
N ASP A 95 -5.13 -3.38 10.54
CA ASP A 95 -6.25 -2.84 11.29
C ASP A 95 -7.26 -2.16 10.38
N ALA A 96 -6.78 -1.51 9.32
CA ALA A 96 -7.66 -0.82 8.38
C ALA A 96 -7.04 -0.77 6.99
N VAL A 97 -7.89 -0.65 5.99
CA VAL A 97 -7.48 -0.55 4.59
C VAL A 97 -7.93 0.80 4.04
N MET A 98 -6.98 1.56 3.51
CA MET A 98 -7.27 2.82 2.83
C MET A 98 -7.33 2.55 1.33
N ALA A 99 -8.51 2.67 0.77
CA ALA A 99 -8.68 2.50 -0.67
C ALA A 99 -8.52 3.85 -1.36
N ALA A 100 -7.37 4.03 -1.96
CA ALA A 100 -7.06 5.26 -2.67
C ALA A 100 -7.27 5.10 -4.16
N ILE A 101 -8.19 4.25 -4.54
CA ILE A 101 -8.53 4.01 -5.94
C ILE A 101 -9.52 5.07 -6.38
N VAL A 102 -9.10 5.89 -7.33
CA VAL A 102 -9.90 6.99 -7.85
C VAL A 102 -10.52 6.58 -9.17
N GLY A 103 -11.67 7.12 -9.45
CA GLY A 103 -12.29 6.98 -10.76
C GLY A 103 -13.43 6.00 -10.80
N ALA A 104 -13.64 5.25 -9.78
CA ALA A 104 -14.77 4.34 -9.76
C ALA A 104 -16.02 5.13 -9.38
N ALA A 105 -16.72 5.60 -10.38
CA ALA A 105 -17.99 6.31 -10.19
C ALA A 105 -17.90 7.50 -9.24
N GLY A 106 -16.75 8.13 -9.18
CA GLY A 106 -16.59 9.31 -8.34
C GLY A 106 -16.52 9.02 -6.85
N LEU A 107 -16.28 7.80 -6.48
CA LEU A 107 -16.15 7.45 -5.07
C LEU A 107 -14.89 8.08 -4.50
N SER A 108 -15.03 8.66 -3.33
CA SER A 108 -13.87 9.17 -2.64
C SER A 108 -13.23 8.04 -1.82
N PRO A 109 -11.90 8.08 -1.66
CA PRO A 109 -11.25 7.12 -0.78
C PRO A 109 -11.69 7.36 0.66
N CYS A 110 -11.80 6.29 1.39
CA CYS A 110 -12.17 6.40 2.79
C CYS A 110 -11.43 5.33 3.57
N LEU A 111 -11.19 5.63 4.83
CA LEU A 111 -10.64 4.65 5.74
C LEU A 111 -11.72 3.64 6.05
N ALA A 112 -11.45 2.39 5.77
CA ALA A 112 -12.39 1.33 6.03
C ALA A 112 -11.78 0.39 7.07
N ASP A 113 -12.50 0.16 8.14
CA ASP A 113 -12.12 -0.87 9.09
C ASP A 113 -12.09 -2.21 8.37
N ARG A 114 -11.13 -3.05 8.72
CA ARG A 114 -10.96 -4.31 8.04
C ARG A 114 -12.24 -5.16 8.06
N LYS A 115 -12.93 -5.15 9.17
CA LYS A 115 -14.17 -5.90 9.29
C LYS A 115 -15.28 -5.27 8.46
N SER A 116 -15.34 -3.95 8.47
CA SER A 116 -16.34 -3.24 7.67
C SER A 116 -16.03 -3.38 6.19
N THR A 117 -14.76 -3.41 5.82
CA THR A 117 -14.36 -3.57 4.43
C THR A 117 -14.93 -4.85 3.85
N ARG A 118 -14.94 -5.92 4.63
CA ARG A 118 -15.50 -7.17 4.16
C ARG A 118 -16.97 -7.06 3.85
N LEU A 119 -17.69 -6.30 4.66
CA LEU A 119 -19.11 -6.12 4.45
C LEU A 119 -19.41 -5.21 3.28
N ASN A 120 -18.54 -4.24 3.06
CA ASN A 120 -18.76 -3.19 2.07
C ASN A 120 -18.00 -3.38 0.79
N SER A 121 -17.24 -4.43 0.68
CA SER A 121 -16.45 -4.68 -0.52
C SER A 121 -17.28 -5.09 -1.72
N SER A 122 -18.51 -5.29 -1.49
CA SER A 122 -19.46 -5.57 -2.57
C SER A 122 -19.63 -4.38 -3.49
#